data_6738d84463a3efec580ba700a21456f4
#
_entry.id   6738d84463a3efec580ba700a21456f4
#
_cell.length_a   1.000
_cell.length_b   1.000
_cell.length_c   1.000
_cell.angle_alpha   90.00
_cell.angle_beta   90.00
_cell.angle_gamma   90.00
#
_symmetry.space_group_name_H-M   'P 1'
#
loop_
_entity.id
_entity.type
_entity.pdbx_description
1 polymer ?
#
loop_
_entity_poly.entity_id
_entity_poly.type
_entity_poly.pdbx_seq_one_letter_code
_entity_poly.pdbx_strand_id
1 'polypeptide(L)'
;MAMYREKRFEEIKKLLAARNELSIEDIMKAVGVSRDTARRDIVALDAQGVARRTRGGLVSLNFGHTIPSYSTRLKRFSTQKTKMAKAALSLIKAGGVYFIDDSTTLLKLSQSIHHPVTVYTHSLDNAIALSVEERVNLHLFGGKLDHHARFFFEPTMLETLRRIAFDAAFIGATAIAEDGVYFSYMEDAQVKQAAAL
;
A
#
# COMPACT_ATOMS: atom_id res chain seq x y z
N MET A 1 -30.14 20.81 20.11
CA MET A 1 -31.11 20.55 19.03
C MET A 1 -30.70 19.26 18.35
N ALA A 2 -31.56 18.25 18.27
CA ALA A 2 -31.19 16.95 17.66
C ALA A 2 -31.03 17.13 16.14
N MET A 3 -29.94 16.56 15.59
CA MET A 3 -29.64 16.61 14.18
C MET A 3 -30.66 15.76 13.39
N TYR A 4 -31.24 16.30 12.30
CA TYR A 4 -32.15 15.56 11.43
C TYR A 4 -31.41 14.39 10.77
N ARG A 5 -32.18 13.34 10.39
CA ARG A 5 -31.64 12.10 9.84
C ARG A 5 -30.79 12.31 8.59
N GLU A 6 -31.25 13.12 7.65
CA GLU A 6 -30.52 13.44 6.40
C GLU A 6 -29.18 14.11 6.71
N LYS A 7 -29.19 15.07 7.63
CA LYS A 7 -27.97 15.78 8.02
C LYS A 7 -26.97 14.84 8.74
N ARG A 8 -27.48 13.90 9.55
CA ARG A 8 -26.64 12.87 10.16
C ARG A 8 -26.01 11.98 9.11
N PHE A 9 -26.78 11.56 8.10
CA PHE A 9 -26.29 10.71 7.01
C PHE A 9 -25.21 11.42 6.22
N GLU A 10 -25.37 12.70 5.90
CA GLU A 10 -24.33 13.49 5.22
C GLU A 10 -23.05 13.59 6.05
N GLU A 11 -23.16 13.80 7.34
CA GLU A 11 -21.98 13.86 8.22
C GLU A 11 -21.28 12.49 8.34
N ILE A 12 -22.04 11.41 8.48
CA ILE A 12 -21.51 10.05 8.48
C ILE A 12 -20.81 9.74 7.14
N LYS A 13 -21.40 10.10 6.00
CA LYS A 13 -20.81 9.91 4.67
C LYS A 13 -19.49 10.67 4.52
N LYS A 14 -19.42 11.93 4.97
CA LYS A 14 -18.19 12.74 4.94
C LYS A 14 -17.07 12.09 5.76
N LEU A 15 -17.39 11.68 6.98
CA LEU A 15 -16.43 11.01 7.85
C LEU A 15 -15.99 9.67 7.28
N LEU A 16 -16.93 8.91 6.71
CA LEU A 16 -16.63 7.62 6.09
C LEU A 16 -15.74 7.78 4.85
N ALA A 17 -15.95 8.82 4.05
CA ALA A 17 -15.08 9.14 2.92
C ALA A 17 -13.65 9.51 3.36
N ALA A 18 -13.50 10.15 4.53
CA ALA A 18 -12.20 10.54 5.06
C ALA A 18 -11.45 9.40 5.77
N ARG A 19 -12.18 8.47 6.43
CA ARG A 19 -11.60 7.45 7.31
C ARG A 19 -11.75 6.03 6.80
N ASN A 20 -12.59 5.80 5.78
CA ASN A 20 -12.99 4.51 5.20
C ASN A 20 -13.72 3.55 6.17
N GLU A 21 -13.59 3.72 7.46
CA GLU A 21 -14.30 2.97 8.50
C GLU A 21 -14.70 3.89 9.66
N LEU A 22 -15.83 3.59 10.28
CA LEU A 22 -16.33 4.28 11.47
C LEU A 22 -16.86 3.24 12.45
N SER A 23 -16.43 3.31 13.70
CA SER A 23 -17.03 2.54 14.78
C SER A 23 -18.40 3.14 15.17
N ILE A 24 -19.23 2.37 15.89
CA ILE A 24 -20.48 2.90 16.46
C ILE A 24 -20.18 4.10 17.36
N GLU A 25 -19.11 4.05 18.13
CA GLU A 25 -18.66 5.12 19.03
C GLU A 25 -18.26 6.38 18.26
N ASP A 26 -17.57 6.25 17.12
CA ASP A 26 -17.24 7.38 16.24
C ASP A 26 -18.49 8.06 15.71
N ILE A 27 -19.48 7.28 15.27
CA ILE A 27 -20.78 7.78 14.77
C ILE A 27 -21.51 8.50 15.90
N MET A 28 -21.63 7.88 17.07
CA MET A 28 -22.28 8.49 18.24
C MET A 28 -21.68 9.86 18.58
N LYS A 29 -20.35 9.96 18.61
CA LYS A 29 -19.62 11.22 18.90
C LYS A 29 -19.82 12.26 17.82
N ALA A 30 -19.76 11.84 16.55
CA ALA A 30 -19.80 12.76 15.42
C ALA A 30 -21.16 13.42 15.23
N VAL A 31 -22.24 12.63 15.39
CA VAL A 31 -23.61 13.13 15.14
C VAL A 31 -24.46 13.34 16.40
N GLY A 32 -23.87 13.10 17.59
CA GLY A 32 -24.51 13.41 18.88
C GLY A 32 -25.75 12.57 19.15
N VAL A 33 -25.73 11.24 18.89
CA VAL A 33 -26.90 10.36 19.06
C VAL A 33 -26.62 9.19 20.01
N SER A 34 -27.70 8.57 20.47
CA SER A 34 -27.61 7.33 21.25
C SER A 34 -27.10 6.16 20.40
N ARG A 35 -26.61 5.10 21.07
CA ARG A 35 -26.15 3.87 20.41
C ARG A 35 -27.21 3.21 19.55
N ASP A 36 -28.47 3.23 19.99
CA ASP A 36 -29.58 2.65 19.24
C ASP A 36 -29.91 3.46 17.99
N THR A 37 -29.84 4.79 18.06
CA THR A 37 -29.99 5.65 16.88
C THR A 37 -28.84 5.42 15.91
N ALA A 38 -27.59 5.38 16.37
CA ALA A 38 -26.44 5.07 15.53
C ALA A 38 -26.57 3.71 14.83
N ARG A 39 -27.03 2.67 15.53
CA ARG A 39 -27.30 1.35 14.94
C ARG A 39 -28.37 1.38 13.84
N ARG A 40 -29.46 2.14 14.05
CA ARG A 40 -30.52 2.31 13.02
C ARG A 40 -29.97 3.07 11.80
N ASP A 41 -29.18 4.10 12.02
CA ASP A 41 -28.55 4.87 10.94
C ASP A 41 -27.57 3.99 10.14
N ILE A 42 -26.77 3.12 10.81
CA ILE A 42 -25.89 2.13 10.19
C ILE A 42 -26.68 1.16 9.29
N VAL A 43 -27.78 0.59 9.81
CA VAL A 43 -28.63 -0.35 9.05
C VAL A 43 -29.23 0.34 7.83
N ALA A 44 -29.68 1.60 7.99
CA ALA A 44 -30.26 2.34 6.88
C ALA A 44 -29.24 2.71 5.78
N LEU A 45 -28.02 3.08 6.15
CA LEU A 45 -26.95 3.39 5.19
C LEU A 45 -26.47 2.13 4.45
N ASP A 46 -26.42 0.98 5.11
CA ASP A 46 -26.14 -0.32 4.50
C ASP A 46 -27.25 -0.73 3.51
N ALA A 47 -28.52 -0.62 3.91
CA ALA A 47 -29.67 -0.92 3.06
C ALA A 47 -29.77 0.00 1.82
N GLN A 48 -29.28 1.25 1.93
CA GLN A 48 -29.21 2.19 0.81
C GLN A 48 -28.00 1.93 -0.12
N GLY A 49 -27.15 0.95 0.17
CA GLY A 49 -25.94 0.69 -0.59
C GLY A 49 -24.90 1.82 -0.53
N VAL A 50 -24.94 2.66 0.51
CA VAL A 50 -24.00 3.77 0.70
C VAL A 50 -22.73 3.31 1.41
N ALA A 51 -22.86 2.33 2.29
CA ALA A 51 -21.77 1.77 3.07
C ALA A 51 -22.08 0.31 3.40
N ARG A 52 -21.10 -0.45 3.88
CA ARG A 52 -21.28 -1.82 4.34
C ARG A 52 -21.24 -1.87 5.87
N ARG A 53 -22.24 -2.49 6.47
CA ARG A 53 -22.29 -2.74 7.90
C ARG A 53 -21.25 -3.79 8.32
N THR A 54 -20.58 -3.57 9.45
CA THR A 54 -19.72 -4.55 10.13
C THR A 54 -20.22 -4.83 11.55
N ARG A 55 -19.60 -5.78 12.26
CA ARG A 55 -19.95 -6.06 13.67
C ARG A 55 -19.73 -4.85 14.60
N GLY A 56 -18.83 -3.93 14.22
CA GLY A 56 -18.43 -2.79 15.05
C GLY A 56 -18.86 -1.41 14.52
N GLY A 57 -19.48 -1.31 13.33
CA GLY A 57 -19.79 -0.01 12.73
C GLY A 57 -20.12 -0.06 11.24
N LEU A 58 -19.60 0.90 10.48
CA LEU A 58 -19.71 1.05 9.04
C LEU A 58 -18.34 1.08 8.38
N VAL A 59 -18.25 0.53 7.16
CA VAL A 59 -17.12 0.68 6.26
C VAL A 59 -17.61 1.20 4.91
N SER A 60 -16.78 1.98 4.22
CA SER A 60 -17.11 2.44 2.87
C SER A 60 -17.26 1.23 1.93
N LEU A 61 -18.06 1.36 0.86
CA LEU A 61 -18.20 0.28 -0.14
C LEU A 61 -16.85 -0.09 -0.78
N ASN A 62 -15.95 0.87 -0.84
CA ASN A 62 -14.60 0.67 -1.36
C ASN A 62 -13.59 0.26 -0.28
N PHE A 63 -14.02 -0.01 0.96
CA PHE A 63 -13.12 -0.31 2.07
C PHE A 63 -12.23 -1.53 1.80
N GLY A 64 -12.77 -2.55 1.14
CA GLY A 64 -12.01 -3.72 0.71
C GLY A 64 -11.09 -3.46 -0.50
N HIS A 65 -11.29 -2.35 -1.20
CA HIS A 65 -10.51 -1.93 -2.37
C HIS A 65 -9.62 -0.72 -2.09
N THR A 66 -9.78 -0.07 -0.93
CA THR A 66 -8.95 1.09 -0.56
C THR A 66 -7.64 0.59 0.03
N ILE A 67 -6.57 0.75 -0.74
CA ILE A 67 -5.22 0.46 -0.24
C ILE A 67 -4.91 1.46 0.88
N PRO A 68 -4.52 0.98 2.07
CA PRO A 68 -4.08 1.89 3.12
C PRO A 68 -2.96 2.80 2.62
N SER A 69 -2.94 4.06 3.05
CA SER A 69 -1.88 4.99 2.67
C SER A 69 -0.49 4.39 2.94
N TYR A 70 0.50 4.83 2.20
CA TYR A 70 1.89 4.38 2.40
C TYR A 70 2.33 4.48 3.86
N SER A 71 2.05 5.62 4.51
CA SER A 71 2.37 5.84 5.93
C SER A 71 1.68 4.85 6.87
N THR A 72 0.43 4.49 6.58
CA THR A 72 -0.32 3.46 7.32
C THR A 72 0.29 2.08 7.06
N ARG A 73 0.59 1.74 5.81
CA ARG A 73 1.23 0.47 5.45
C ARG A 73 2.60 0.33 6.09
N LEU A 74 3.37 1.40 6.20
CA LEU A 74 4.70 1.41 6.83
C LEU A 74 4.65 0.97 8.31
N LYS A 75 3.61 1.38 9.03
CA LYS A 75 3.43 1.07 10.45
C LYS A 75 2.80 -0.31 10.71
N ARG A 76 2.01 -0.82 9.76
CA ARG A 76 1.31 -2.10 9.88
C ARG A 76 2.27 -3.27 9.72
N PHE A 77 2.10 -4.30 10.56
CA PHE A 77 2.84 -5.58 10.47
C PHE A 77 4.37 -5.43 10.50
N SER A 78 4.90 -4.46 11.25
CA SER A 78 6.33 -4.16 11.26
C SER A 78 7.20 -5.38 11.59
N THR A 79 6.82 -6.19 12.58
CA THR A 79 7.53 -7.41 12.96
C THR A 79 7.55 -8.45 11.85
N GLN A 80 6.40 -8.68 11.19
CA GLN A 80 6.28 -9.63 10.07
C GLN A 80 7.13 -9.17 8.89
N LYS A 81 7.07 -7.90 8.54
CA LYS A 81 7.90 -7.30 7.47
C LYS A 81 9.38 -7.44 7.75
N THR A 82 9.81 -7.23 8.99
CA THR A 82 11.20 -7.43 9.38
C THR A 82 11.63 -8.89 9.23
N LYS A 83 10.78 -9.84 9.61
CA LYS A 83 11.05 -11.26 9.40
C LYS A 83 11.16 -11.64 7.93
N MET A 84 10.25 -11.13 7.09
CA MET A 84 10.26 -11.33 5.64
C MET A 84 11.51 -10.71 5.00
N ALA A 85 11.86 -9.49 5.37
CA ALA A 85 13.07 -8.81 4.89
C ALA A 85 14.33 -9.59 5.25
N LYS A 86 14.44 -10.12 6.48
CA LYS A 86 15.57 -10.95 6.91
C LYS A 86 15.66 -12.26 6.11
N ALA A 87 14.54 -12.92 5.82
CA ALA A 87 14.51 -14.09 4.98
C ALA A 87 14.91 -13.77 3.54
N ALA A 88 14.40 -12.67 2.97
CA ALA A 88 14.74 -12.22 1.62
C ALA A 88 16.23 -11.83 1.51
N LEU A 89 16.82 -11.22 2.56
CA LEU A 89 18.23 -10.85 2.58
C LEU A 89 19.16 -12.05 2.37
N SER A 90 18.81 -13.24 2.82
CA SER A 90 19.61 -14.44 2.61
C SER A 90 19.69 -14.89 1.14
N LEU A 91 18.80 -14.38 0.28
CA LEU A 91 18.80 -14.63 -1.16
C LEU A 91 19.67 -13.63 -1.92
N ILE A 92 20.06 -12.51 -1.29
CA ILE A 92 20.89 -11.47 -1.88
C ILE A 92 22.37 -11.82 -1.65
N LYS A 93 23.09 -12.07 -2.74
CA LYS A 93 24.51 -12.43 -2.72
C LYS A 93 25.37 -11.22 -3.15
N ALA A 94 26.58 -11.14 -2.60
CA ALA A 94 27.54 -10.11 -2.99
C ALA A 94 27.85 -10.21 -4.51
N GLY A 95 27.87 -9.05 -5.17
CA GLY A 95 28.11 -8.94 -6.60
C GLY A 95 26.90 -9.20 -7.49
N GLY A 96 25.77 -9.59 -6.92
CA GLY A 96 24.52 -9.87 -7.67
C GLY A 96 23.79 -8.60 -8.11
N VAL A 97 22.85 -8.78 -9.04
CA VAL A 97 22.01 -7.74 -9.65
C VAL A 97 20.54 -8.00 -9.32
N TYR A 98 19.91 -7.08 -8.63
CA TYR A 98 18.57 -7.27 -8.08
C TYR A 98 17.62 -6.14 -8.46
N PHE A 99 16.36 -6.49 -8.71
CA PHE A 99 15.27 -5.52 -8.73
C PHE A 99 14.54 -5.53 -7.39
N ILE A 100 14.35 -4.36 -6.77
CA ILE A 100 13.63 -4.19 -5.50
C ILE A 100 12.50 -3.18 -5.71
N ASP A 101 11.27 -3.66 -5.56
CA ASP A 101 10.02 -2.95 -5.77
C ASP A 101 9.67 -1.96 -4.64
N ASP A 102 8.61 -1.16 -4.83
CA ASP A 102 8.17 -0.05 -3.96
C ASP A 102 7.45 -0.45 -2.65
N SER A 103 7.37 -1.73 -2.31
CA SER A 103 6.61 -2.16 -1.15
C SER A 103 7.25 -1.76 0.19
N THR A 104 6.41 -1.43 1.19
CA THR A 104 6.89 -1.14 2.54
C THR A 104 7.55 -2.33 3.26
N THR A 105 7.37 -3.55 2.76
CA THR A 105 8.11 -4.74 3.19
C THR A 105 9.52 -4.72 2.62
N LEU A 106 9.64 -4.38 1.34
CA LEU A 106 10.92 -4.33 0.63
C LEU A 106 11.76 -3.12 1.05
N LEU A 107 11.15 -2.05 1.54
CA LEU A 107 11.91 -1.00 2.23
C LEU A 107 12.70 -1.56 3.41
N LYS A 108 12.15 -2.52 4.18
CA LYS A 108 12.89 -3.19 5.26
C LYS A 108 14.04 -4.03 4.73
N LEU A 109 13.88 -4.65 3.56
CA LEU A 109 14.97 -5.35 2.88
C LEU A 109 16.06 -4.38 2.45
N SER A 110 15.71 -3.28 1.75
CA SER A 110 16.64 -2.25 1.32
C SER A 110 17.45 -1.67 2.48
N GLN A 111 16.82 -1.42 3.62
CA GLN A 111 17.47 -0.96 4.86
C GLN A 111 18.46 -1.96 5.48
N SER A 112 18.43 -3.23 5.05
CA SER A 112 19.25 -4.31 5.60
C SER A 112 20.41 -4.72 4.68
N ILE A 113 20.51 -4.15 3.47
CA ILE A 113 21.58 -4.46 2.53
C ILE A 113 22.80 -3.60 2.87
N HIS A 114 23.91 -4.26 3.23
CA HIS A 114 25.17 -3.61 3.63
C HIS A 114 26.40 -4.25 2.98
N HIS A 115 26.24 -4.92 1.84
CA HIS A 115 27.34 -5.57 1.12
C HIS A 115 27.29 -5.21 -0.38
N PRO A 116 28.38 -5.41 -1.13
CA PRO A 116 28.43 -4.99 -2.54
C PRO A 116 27.39 -5.73 -3.39
N VAL A 117 26.45 -4.96 -3.96
CA VAL A 117 25.41 -5.47 -4.88
C VAL A 117 25.00 -4.35 -5.84
N THR A 118 24.38 -4.71 -6.96
CA THR A 118 23.68 -3.77 -7.84
C THR A 118 22.19 -3.88 -7.61
N VAL A 119 21.56 -2.75 -7.28
CA VAL A 119 20.11 -2.68 -7.03
C VAL A 119 19.47 -1.72 -8.02
N TYR A 120 18.46 -2.21 -8.72
CA TYR A 120 17.55 -1.41 -9.52
C TYR A 120 16.23 -1.26 -8.77
N THR A 121 15.70 -0.06 -8.72
CA THR A 121 14.41 0.23 -8.09
C THR A 121 13.72 1.42 -8.76
N HIS A 122 12.42 1.50 -8.66
CA HIS A 122 11.63 2.67 -9.00
C HIS A 122 10.99 3.32 -7.75
N SER A 123 11.32 2.80 -6.57
CA SER A 123 10.85 3.29 -5.27
C SER A 123 11.67 4.46 -4.78
N LEU A 124 10.99 5.57 -4.44
CA LEU A 124 11.63 6.72 -3.79
C LEU A 124 12.26 6.31 -2.44
N ASP A 125 11.54 5.54 -1.63
CA ASP A 125 11.97 5.20 -0.28
C ASP A 125 13.13 4.20 -0.26
N ASN A 126 13.13 3.23 -1.18
CA ASN A 126 14.26 2.32 -1.34
C ASN A 126 15.50 3.07 -1.81
N ALA A 127 15.33 4.02 -2.75
CA ALA A 127 16.45 4.84 -3.21
C ALA A 127 17.04 5.67 -2.06
N ILE A 128 16.21 6.30 -1.24
CA ILE A 128 16.69 7.03 -0.05
C ILE A 128 17.42 6.09 0.91
N ALA A 129 16.86 4.91 1.19
CA ALA A 129 17.45 3.96 2.13
C ALA A 129 18.82 3.41 1.64
N LEU A 130 18.97 3.20 0.33
CA LEU A 130 20.18 2.63 -0.25
C LEU A 130 21.23 3.70 -0.61
N SER A 131 20.84 4.97 -0.77
CA SER A 131 21.74 6.06 -1.17
C SER A 131 22.85 6.35 -0.16
N VAL A 132 22.71 5.93 1.09
CA VAL A 132 23.70 6.09 2.16
C VAL A 132 24.68 4.91 2.26
N GLU A 133 24.47 3.83 1.51
CA GLU A 133 25.31 2.63 1.53
C GLU A 133 26.22 2.63 0.27
N GLU A 134 27.43 3.11 0.42
CA GLU A 134 28.39 3.27 -0.70
C GLU A 134 28.76 1.97 -1.42
N ARG A 135 28.55 0.81 -0.78
CA ARG A 135 28.82 -0.49 -1.39
C ARG A 135 27.72 -0.95 -2.33
N VAL A 136 26.56 -0.29 -2.32
CA VAL A 136 25.46 -0.59 -3.21
C VAL A 136 25.53 0.27 -4.47
N ASN A 137 25.67 -0.39 -5.62
CA ASN A 137 25.53 0.27 -6.92
C ASN A 137 24.03 0.46 -7.20
N LEU A 138 23.50 1.63 -6.84
CA LEU A 138 22.08 1.95 -6.92
C LEU A 138 21.70 2.55 -8.27
N HIS A 139 20.74 1.94 -8.94
CA HIS A 139 20.06 2.47 -10.12
C HIS A 139 18.62 2.80 -9.81
N LEU A 140 18.28 4.09 -9.80
CA LEU A 140 16.90 4.55 -9.64
C LEU A 140 16.27 4.82 -11.00
N PHE A 141 15.21 4.11 -11.34
CA PHE A 141 14.34 4.49 -12.45
C PHE A 141 13.54 5.73 -12.08
N GLY A 142 13.78 6.81 -12.80
CA GLY A 142 13.11 8.09 -12.60
C GLY A 142 11.77 8.17 -13.35
N GLY A 143 11.30 9.42 -13.55
CA GLY A 143 10.04 9.72 -14.22
C GLY A 143 9.06 10.48 -13.34
N LYS A 144 7.77 10.32 -13.57
CA LYS A 144 6.70 10.94 -12.78
C LYS A 144 6.55 10.20 -11.44
N LEU A 145 6.61 10.94 -10.34
CA LEU A 145 6.38 10.41 -9.00
C LEU A 145 4.88 10.27 -8.71
N ASP A 146 4.43 9.06 -8.34
CA ASP A 146 3.17 8.87 -7.62
C ASP A 146 3.39 9.20 -6.14
N HIS A 147 2.77 10.28 -5.67
CA HIS A 147 2.92 10.74 -4.28
C HIS A 147 2.26 9.83 -3.25
N HIS A 148 1.25 9.05 -3.63
CA HIS A 148 0.52 8.17 -2.71
C HIS A 148 1.22 6.83 -2.52
N ALA A 149 1.71 6.25 -3.60
CA ALA A 149 2.41 4.97 -3.59
C ALA A 149 3.93 5.13 -3.45
N ARG A 150 4.48 6.31 -3.79
CA ARG A 150 5.89 6.71 -3.66
C ARG A 150 6.83 5.93 -4.59
N PHE A 151 6.37 5.68 -5.81
CA PHE A 151 7.18 5.15 -6.89
C PHE A 151 7.25 6.12 -8.07
N PHE A 152 8.28 5.97 -8.89
CA PHE A 152 8.44 6.68 -10.15
C PHE A 152 7.97 5.81 -11.30
N PHE A 153 7.39 6.43 -12.32
CA PHE A 153 7.03 5.75 -13.56
C PHE A 153 7.34 6.63 -14.78
N GLU A 154 7.96 6.00 -15.76
CA GLU A 154 8.17 6.51 -17.11
C GLU A 154 8.07 5.31 -18.08
N PRO A 155 7.25 5.34 -19.15
CA PRO A 155 7.07 4.19 -20.03
C PRO A 155 8.37 3.61 -20.62
N THR A 156 9.36 4.47 -20.88
CA THR A 156 10.67 4.07 -21.42
C THR A 156 11.47 3.15 -20.50
N MET A 157 11.20 3.17 -19.18
CA MET A 157 11.87 2.29 -18.23
C MET A 157 11.56 0.80 -18.47
N LEU A 158 10.38 0.48 -19.02
CA LEU A 158 9.96 -0.90 -19.25
C LEU A 158 10.87 -1.62 -20.26
N GLU A 159 11.33 -0.92 -21.31
CA GLU A 159 12.30 -1.49 -22.26
C GLU A 159 13.65 -1.75 -21.61
N THR A 160 14.10 -0.83 -20.76
CA THR A 160 15.36 -0.98 -20.04
C THR A 160 15.30 -2.16 -19.10
N LEU A 161 14.21 -2.29 -18.32
CA LEU A 161 13.99 -3.42 -17.40
C LEU A 161 14.07 -4.78 -18.10
N ARG A 162 13.42 -4.93 -19.25
CA ARG A 162 13.43 -6.18 -20.04
C ARG A 162 14.81 -6.58 -20.60
N ARG A 163 15.77 -5.65 -20.62
CA ARG A 163 17.15 -5.90 -21.09
C ARG A 163 18.12 -6.22 -19.98
N ILE A 164 17.69 -6.15 -18.72
CA ILE A 164 18.53 -6.43 -17.56
C ILE A 164 18.26 -7.86 -17.09
N ALA A 165 19.32 -8.66 -17.01
CA ALA A 165 19.23 -9.98 -16.38
C ALA A 165 19.40 -9.80 -14.87
N PHE A 166 18.32 -9.92 -14.10
CA PHE A 166 18.33 -9.88 -12.65
C PHE A 166 18.60 -11.28 -12.10
N ASP A 167 19.44 -11.38 -11.06
CA ASP A 167 19.58 -12.62 -10.27
C ASP A 167 18.28 -12.94 -9.51
N ALA A 168 17.56 -11.90 -9.06
CA ALA A 168 16.19 -12.00 -8.56
C ALA A 168 15.47 -10.65 -8.61
N ALA A 169 14.14 -10.69 -8.74
CA ALA A 169 13.25 -9.57 -8.57
C ALA A 169 12.42 -9.77 -7.28
N PHE A 170 12.54 -8.82 -6.35
CA PHE A 170 11.73 -8.80 -5.13
C PHE A 170 10.53 -7.91 -5.37
N ILE A 171 9.34 -8.49 -5.40
CA ILE A 171 8.10 -7.85 -5.81
C ILE A 171 7.08 -7.94 -4.68
N GLY A 172 6.50 -6.80 -4.30
CA GLY A 172 5.36 -6.71 -3.40
C GLY A 172 4.05 -6.92 -4.15
N ALA A 173 3.07 -7.54 -3.54
CA ALA A 173 1.74 -7.75 -4.10
C ALA A 173 0.66 -7.08 -3.24
N THR A 174 -0.43 -6.65 -3.87
CA THR A 174 -1.65 -6.23 -3.18
C THR A 174 -2.45 -7.45 -2.71
N ALA A 175 -2.56 -8.46 -3.57
CA ALA A 175 -3.18 -9.74 -3.26
C ALA A 175 -2.54 -10.86 -4.08
N ILE A 176 -2.64 -12.08 -3.55
CA ILE A 176 -2.24 -13.31 -4.24
C ILE A 176 -3.45 -14.24 -4.18
N ALA A 177 -3.86 -14.78 -5.33
CA ALA A 177 -4.93 -15.75 -5.47
C ALA A 177 -4.45 -16.95 -6.31
N GLU A 178 -5.29 -17.98 -6.43
CA GLU A 178 -4.94 -19.18 -7.19
C GLU A 178 -4.64 -18.91 -8.67
N ASP A 179 -5.28 -17.88 -9.23
CA ASP A 179 -5.19 -17.48 -10.64
C ASP A 179 -4.16 -16.38 -10.91
N GLY A 180 -3.50 -15.82 -9.89
CA GLY A 180 -2.46 -14.83 -10.13
C GLY A 180 -2.11 -13.91 -8.97
N VAL A 181 -1.25 -12.95 -9.31
CA VAL A 181 -0.78 -11.89 -8.42
C VAL A 181 -1.39 -10.56 -8.87
N TYR A 182 -1.97 -9.83 -7.93
CA TYR A 182 -2.75 -8.62 -8.20
C TYR A 182 -2.07 -7.37 -7.63
N PHE A 183 -2.15 -6.30 -8.42
CA PHE A 183 -1.59 -5.00 -8.11
C PHE A 183 -2.68 -3.93 -8.20
N SER A 184 -2.47 -2.80 -7.56
CA SER A 184 -3.48 -1.76 -7.44
C SER A 184 -3.27 -0.58 -8.38
N TYR A 185 -2.07 -0.45 -8.92
CA TYR A 185 -1.70 0.60 -9.88
C TYR A 185 -1.24 -0.06 -11.17
N MET A 186 -1.78 0.41 -12.31
CA MET A 186 -1.47 -0.15 -13.62
C MET A 186 0.02 0.03 -13.97
N GLU A 187 0.54 1.21 -13.74
CA GLU A 187 1.93 1.57 -14.02
C GLU A 187 2.89 0.68 -13.20
N ASP A 188 2.60 0.50 -11.93
CA ASP A 188 3.36 -0.36 -11.04
C ASP A 188 3.29 -1.84 -11.46
N ALA A 189 2.11 -2.32 -11.88
CA ALA A 189 1.96 -3.67 -12.42
C ALA A 189 2.81 -3.90 -13.67
N GLN A 190 2.90 -2.91 -14.57
CA GLN A 190 3.73 -2.98 -15.78
C GLN A 190 5.23 -3.08 -15.44
N VAL A 191 5.69 -2.30 -14.45
CA VAL A 191 7.08 -2.34 -13.98
C VAL A 191 7.41 -3.72 -13.42
N LYS A 192 6.56 -4.24 -12.55
CA LYS A 192 6.73 -5.56 -11.92
C LYS A 192 6.74 -6.69 -12.93
N GLN A 193 5.85 -6.63 -13.92
CA GLN A 193 5.84 -7.58 -15.03
C GLN A 193 7.12 -7.51 -15.85
N ALA A 194 7.61 -6.30 -16.15
CA ALA A 194 8.84 -6.13 -16.92
C ALA A 194 10.08 -6.61 -16.18
N ALA A 195 10.10 -6.51 -14.85
CA ALA A 195 11.20 -6.96 -14.00
C ALA A 195 11.17 -8.47 -13.69
N ALA A 196 10.04 -9.14 -13.88
CA ALA A 196 9.86 -10.56 -13.62
C ALA A 196 10.09 -11.46 -14.85
N LEU A 197 10.24 -10.90 -16.05
CA LEU A 197 10.50 -11.61 -17.31
C LEU A 197 12.00 -11.74 -17.56
#